data_1c53c8a760bd17e9500c80c86b6803ed
#
_entry.id   1c53c8a760bd17e9500c80c86b6803ed
#
_cell.length_a   1.000
_cell.length_b   1.000
_cell.length_c   1.000
_cell.angle_alpha   90.00
_cell.angle_beta   90.00
_cell.angle_gamma   90.00
#
_symmetry.space_group_name_H-M   'P 1'
#
loop_
_entity.id
_entity.type
_entity.pdbx_description
1 polymer ?
#
loop_
_entity_poly.entity_id
_entity_poly.type
_entity_poly.pdbx_seq_one_letter_code
_entity_poly.pdbx_strand_id
1 'polypeptide(L)'
;MKYENENEILDVVRSFEDGTISPDKWKHAEHLIVAFYYIENSSSLIEATEKMRAGIFNLLKSFGVDLIKEMPYHETMTQFWMRIVFDFVENKNGYSVVETANLILENFDDKDLPLKFYSRELLFSDAARSKFVEPDIKEFSK
;
A
#
# COMPACT_ATOMS: atom_id res chain seq x y z
N MET A 1 14.71 -2.96 14.05
CA MET A 1 14.29 -3.15 12.66
C MET A 1 13.27 -4.27 12.59
N LYS A 2 12.28 -4.14 11.74
CA LYS A 2 11.21 -5.14 11.66
C LYS A 2 11.64 -6.41 10.90
N TYR A 3 12.41 -6.25 9.83
CA TYR A 3 12.85 -7.39 9.00
C TYR A 3 14.36 -7.56 9.07
N GLU A 4 14.79 -8.81 9.13
CA GLU A 4 16.21 -9.14 9.18
C GLU A 4 16.70 -9.79 7.88
N ASN A 5 15.78 -10.36 7.09
CA ASN A 5 16.13 -10.99 5.81
C ASN A 5 14.95 -10.94 4.83
N GLU A 6 15.26 -11.24 3.56
CA GLU A 6 14.26 -11.17 2.50
C GLU A 6 13.18 -12.24 2.64
N ASN A 7 13.48 -13.38 3.24
CA ASN A 7 12.47 -14.43 3.41
C ASN A 7 11.31 -13.98 4.28
N GLU A 8 11.58 -13.15 5.28
CA GLU A 8 10.52 -12.60 6.13
C GLU A 8 9.58 -11.72 5.32
N ILE A 9 10.13 -10.93 4.39
CA ILE A 9 9.33 -10.08 3.49
C ILE A 9 8.49 -10.97 2.58
N LEU A 10 9.11 -12.00 1.99
CA LEU A 10 8.41 -12.94 1.10
C LEU A 10 7.29 -13.68 1.82
N ASP A 11 7.47 -14.01 3.10
CA ASP A 11 6.43 -14.67 3.88
C ASP A 11 5.19 -13.79 4.01
N VAL A 12 5.38 -12.48 4.23
CA VAL A 12 4.26 -11.53 4.30
C VAL A 12 3.55 -11.48 2.95
N VAL A 13 4.31 -11.34 1.86
CA VAL A 13 3.74 -11.24 0.51
C VAL A 13 2.96 -12.52 0.16
N ARG A 14 3.52 -13.69 0.44
CA ARG A 14 2.86 -14.97 0.15
C ARG A 14 1.56 -15.13 0.94
N SER A 15 1.57 -14.79 2.23
CA SER A 15 0.37 -14.89 3.05
C SER A 15 -0.71 -13.91 2.57
N PHE A 16 -0.31 -12.77 2.04
CA PHE A 16 -1.23 -11.82 1.41
C PHE A 16 -1.82 -12.42 0.12
N GLU A 17 -0.96 -12.93 -0.75
CA GLU A 17 -1.39 -13.49 -2.05
C GLU A 17 -2.26 -14.74 -1.87
N ASP A 18 -1.93 -15.57 -0.90
CA ASP A 18 -2.69 -16.79 -0.60
C ASP A 18 -3.98 -16.51 0.15
N GLY A 19 -4.14 -15.31 0.68
CA GLY A 19 -5.29 -14.98 1.52
C GLY A 19 -5.24 -15.64 2.89
N THR A 20 -4.05 -16.05 3.34
CA THR A 20 -3.90 -16.75 4.64
C THR A 20 -3.52 -15.83 5.79
N ILE A 21 -3.06 -14.61 5.49
CA ILE A 21 -2.79 -13.64 6.55
C ILE A 21 -4.11 -13.29 7.24
N SER A 22 -4.10 -13.27 8.58
CA SER A 22 -5.33 -12.96 9.33
C SER A 22 -5.62 -11.46 9.34
N PRO A 23 -6.90 -11.06 9.51
CA PRO A 23 -7.26 -9.63 9.55
C PRO A 23 -6.50 -8.85 10.61
N ASP A 24 -6.23 -9.44 11.78
CA ASP A 24 -5.52 -8.76 12.86
C ASP A 24 -4.02 -8.59 12.57
N LYS A 25 -3.48 -9.30 11.61
CA LYS A 25 -2.07 -9.17 11.20
C LYS A 25 -1.90 -8.30 9.95
N TRP A 26 -2.97 -8.08 9.21
CA TRP A 26 -2.94 -7.23 8.03
C TRP A 26 -3.09 -5.77 8.44
N LYS A 27 -1.97 -5.15 8.76
CA LYS A 27 -1.93 -3.78 9.25
C LYS A 27 -1.18 -2.88 8.26
N HIS A 28 -1.05 -1.61 8.63
CA HIS A 28 -0.38 -0.62 7.78
C HIS A 28 1.02 -1.05 7.36
N ALA A 29 1.81 -1.59 8.28
CA ALA A 29 3.18 -2.03 7.98
C ALA A 29 3.19 -3.12 6.89
N GLU A 30 2.31 -4.10 7.00
CA GLU A 30 2.21 -5.19 6.03
C GLU A 30 1.77 -4.66 4.66
N HIS A 31 0.84 -3.70 4.66
CA HIS A 31 0.39 -3.06 3.43
C HIS A 31 1.57 -2.38 2.71
N LEU A 32 2.41 -1.65 3.45
CA LEU A 32 3.58 -0.98 2.91
C LEU A 32 4.59 -1.97 2.32
N ILE A 33 4.80 -3.08 3.00
CA ILE A 33 5.77 -4.08 2.56
C ILE A 33 5.31 -4.77 1.27
N VAL A 34 4.04 -5.10 1.17
CA VAL A 34 3.50 -5.69 -0.07
C VAL A 34 3.58 -4.69 -1.21
N ALA A 35 3.25 -3.41 -0.94
CA ALA A 35 3.37 -2.35 -1.93
C ALA A 35 4.82 -2.24 -2.44
N PHE A 36 5.78 -2.23 -1.53
CA PHE A 36 7.19 -2.18 -1.87
C PHE A 36 7.60 -3.39 -2.73
N TYR A 37 7.16 -4.58 -2.34
CA TYR A 37 7.50 -5.80 -3.09
C TYR A 37 7.01 -5.70 -4.54
N TYR A 38 5.76 -5.26 -4.75
CA TYR A 38 5.22 -5.14 -6.09
C TYR A 38 5.92 -4.05 -6.90
N ILE A 39 6.32 -2.96 -6.27
CA ILE A 39 7.08 -1.91 -6.93
C ILE A 39 8.43 -2.44 -7.41
N GLU A 40 9.13 -3.20 -6.57
CA GLU A 40 10.42 -3.78 -6.91
C GLU A 40 10.32 -4.84 -8.03
N ASN A 41 9.21 -5.52 -8.12
CA ASN A 41 9.03 -6.66 -9.02
C ASN A 41 8.06 -6.39 -10.18
N SER A 42 7.83 -5.14 -10.50
CA SER A 42 6.98 -4.74 -11.61
C SER A 42 7.75 -3.79 -12.53
N SER A 43 7.32 -3.69 -13.77
CA SER A 43 7.98 -2.86 -14.77
C SER A 43 7.60 -1.38 -14.65
N SER A 44 6.50 -1.08 -13.96
CA SER A 44 6.00 0.30 -13.82
C SER A 44 5.16 0.43 -12.56
N LEU A 45 4.93 1.68 -12.13
CA LEU A 45 4.03 1.95 -11.02
C LEU A 45 2.61 1.50 -11.34
N ILE A 46 2.19 1.66 -12.60
CA ILE A 46 0.86 1.24 -13.05
C ILE A 46 0.69 -0.26 -12.84
N GLU A 47 1.67 -1.06 -13.30
CA GLU A 47 1.62 -2.52 -13.14
C GLU A 47 1.61 -2.91 -11.65
N ALA A 48 2.47 -2.29 -10.86
CA ALA A 48 2.53 -2.57 -9.42
C ALA A 48 1.20 -2.26 -8.74
N THR A 49 0.57 -1.14 -9.11
CA THR A 49 -0.72 -0.74 -8.55
C THR A 49 -1.83 -1.72 -8.93
N GLU A 50 -1.83 -2.22 -10.16
CA GLU A 50 -2.81 -3.22 -10.60
C GLU A 50 -2.67 -4.52 -9.80
N LYS A 51 -1.44 -4.96 -9.55
CA LYS A 51 -1.20 -6.15 -8.73
C LYS A 51 -1.66 -5.93 -7.30
N MET A 52 -1.38 -4.77 -6.74
CA MET A 52 -1.78 -4.43 -5.37
C MET A 52 -3.31 -4.41 -5.25
N ARG A 53 -3.99 -3.77 -6.19
CA ARG A 53 -5.45 -3.70 -6.21
C ARG A 53 -6.07 -5.10 -6.27
N ALA A 54 -5.61 -5.91 -7.21
CA ALA A 54 -6.11 -7.29 -7.36
C ALA A 54 -5.89 -8.11 -6.08
N GLY A 55 -4.71 -7.95 -5.48
CA GLY A 55 -4.37 -8.64 -4.24
C GLY A 55 -5.27 -8.22 -3.08
N ILE A 56 -5.54 -6.92 -2.95
CA ILE A 56 -6.42 -6.43 -1.87
C ILE A 56 -7.84 -6.98 -2.05
N PHE A 57 -8.38 -6.97 -3.27
CA PHE A 57 -9.68 -7.56 -3.52
C PHE A 57 -9.72 -9.04 -3.15
N ASN A 58 -8.70 -9.79 -3.54
CA ASN A 58 -8.61 -11.20 -3.20
C ASN A 58 -8.55 -11.41 -1.68
N LEU A 59 -7.76 -10.60 -0.98
CA LEU A 59 -7.63 -10.70 0.47
C LEU A 59 -8.95 -10.39 1.17
N LEU A 60 -9.63 -9.32 0.74
CA LEU A 60 -10.92 -8.96 1.33
C LEU A 60 -11.96 -10.07 1.14
N LYS A 61 -11.94 -10.72 -0.01
CA LYS A 61 -12.80 -11.89 -0.25
C LYS A 61 -12.48 -13.02 0.72
N SER A 62 -11.19 -13.28 0.95
CA SER A 62 -10.77 -14.34 1.88
C SER A 62 -11.17 -14.03 3.32
N PHE A 63 -11.32 -12.74 3.65
CA PHE A 63 -11.81 -12.31 4.97
C PHE A 63 -13.33 -12.43 5.10
N GLY A 64 -14.02 -12.78 4.01
CA GLY A 64 -15.47 -12.87 4.02
C GLY A 64 -16.19 -11.53 3.94
N VAL A 65 -15.49 -10.48 3.50
CA VAL A 65 -16.07 -9.14 3.39
C VAL A 65 -16.89 -9.02 2.10
N ASP A 66 -18.09 -8.47 2.21
CA ASP A 66 -18.94 -8.20 1.05
C ASP A 66 -18.45 -6.90 0.38
N LEU A 67 -17.83 -7.04 -0.79
CA LEU A 67 -17.22 -5.91 -1.49
C LEU A 67 -18.23 -4.86 -1.96
N ILE A 68 -19.50 -5.26 -2.18
CA ILE A 68 -20.55 -4.35 -2.65
C ILE A 68 -21.22 -3.65 -1.47
N LYS A 69 -21.60 -4.42 -0.46
CA LYS A 69 -22.35 -3.92 0.69
C LYS A 69 -21.52 -3.06 1.63
N GLU A 70 -20.29 -3.51 1.92
CA GLU A 70 -19.43 -2.87 2.92
C GLU A 70 -18.47 -1.86 2.30
N MET A 71 -18.23 -1.95 0.99
CA MET A 71 -17.36 -1.05 0.24
C MET A 71 -16.02 -0.78 0.97
N PRO A 72 -15.29 -1.83 1.34
CA PRO A 72 -14.07 -1.69 2.17
C PRO A 72 -12.86 -1.17 1.38
N TYR A 73 -12.90 -1.28 0.06
CA TYR A 73 -11.77 -0.89 -0.78
C TYR A 73 -11.78 0.62 -1.03
N HIS A 74 -10.58 1.20 -1.08
CA HIS A 74 -10.41 2.63 -1.29
C HIS A 74 -9.34 2.87 -2.37
N GLU A 75 -9.76 3.22 -3.57
CA GLU A 75 -8.85 3.38 -4.71
C GLU A 75 -7.84 4.52 -4.51
N THR A 76 -8.29 5.67 -4.03
CA THR A 76 -7.40 6.81 -3.82
C THR A 76 -6.32 6.51 -2.77
N MET A 77 -6.70 5.85 -1.67
CA MET A 77 -5.73 5.44 -0.65
C MET A 77 -4.70 4.46 -1.22
N THR A 78 -5.16 3.50 -2.01
CA THR A 78 -4.27 2.53 -2.64
C THR A 78 -3.25 3.24 -3.52
N GLN A 79 -3.71 4.12 -4.41
CA GLN A 79 -2.81 4.84 -5.31
C GLN A 79 -1.90 5.81 -4.56
N PHE A 80 -2.41 6.43 -3.49
CA PHE A 80 -1.60 7.32 -2.67
C PHE A 80 -0.39 6.58 -2.10
N TRP A 81 -0.62 5.46 -1.43
CA TRP A 81 0.47 4.72 -0.80
C TRP A 81 1.42 4.10 -1.82
N MET A 82 0.90 3.62 -2.95
CA MET A 82 1.75 3.12 -4.02
C MET A 82 2.68 4.22 -4.53
N ARG A 83 2.16 5.43 -4.71
CA ARG A 83 2.93 6.58 -5.17
C ARG A 83 3.99 7.01 -4.15
N ILE A 84 3.61 7.06 -2.86
CA ILE A 84 4.52 7.46 -1.79
C ILE A 84 5.70 6.48 -1.70
N VAL A 85 5.42 5.18 -1.72
CA VAL A 85 6.47 4.16 -1.65
C VAL A 85 7.33 4.20 -2.92
N PHE A 86 6.71 4.34 -4.07
CA PHE A 86 7.42 4.40 -5.35
C PHE A 86 8.41 5.58 -5.38
N ASP A 87 7.97 6.77 -5.01
CA ASP A 87 8.82 7.96 -5.00
C ASP A 87 9.98 7.79 -4.04
N PHE A 88 9.73 7.17 -2.88
CA PHE A 88 10.79 6.90 -1.90
C PHE A 88 11.84 5.95 -2.46
N VAL A 89 11.40 4.85 -3.08
CA VAL A 89 12.28 3.83 -3.64
C VAL A 89 13.13 4.40 -4.78
N GLU A 90 12.53 5.24 -5.64
CA GLU A 90 13.23 5.85 -6.75
C GLU A 90 14.40 6.73 -6.29
N ASN A 91 14.33 7.25 -5.09
CA ASN A 91 15.36 8.14 -4.53
C ASN A 91 16.32 7.42 -3.58
N LYS A 92 16.23 6.07 -3.47
CA LYS A 92 17.10 5.28 -2.59
C LYS A 92 17.97 4.34 -3.38
N ASN A 93 19.22 4.71 -3.55
CA ASN A 93 20.21 3.90 -4.23
C ASN A 93 21.24 3.38 -3.22
N GLY A 94 21.77 2.19 -3.46
CA GLY A 94 22.83 1.63 -2.64
C GLY A 94 22.37 0.91 -1.38
N TYR A 95 21.05 0.78 -1.18
CA TYR A 95 20.51 0.06 -0.04
C TYR A 95 20.01 -1.32 -0.47
N SER A 96 20.13 -2.30 0.41
CA SER A 96 19.59 -3.63 0.16
C SER A 96 18.06 -3.60 0.22
N VAL A 97 17.43 -4.66 -0.24
CA VAL A 97 15.97 -4.82 -0.15
C VAL A 97 15.50 -4.70 1.30
N VAL A 98 16.19 -5.39 2.21
CA VAL A 98 15.83 -5.38 3.64
C VAL A 98 16.01 -3.99 4.23
N GLU A 99 17.11 -3.32 3.94
CA GLU A 99 17.36 -1.95 4.41
C GLU A 99 16.28 -0.99 3.91
N THR A 100 15.94 -1.08 2.63
CA THR A 100 14.91 -0.22 2.05
C THR A 100 13.55 -0.48 2.69
N ALA A 101 13.19 -1.76 2.88
CA ALA A 101 11.93 -2.12 3.52
C ALA A 101 11.84 -1.50 4.91
N ASN A 102 12.89 -1.63 5.71
CA ASN A 102 12.89 -1.08 7.07
C ASN A 102 12.84 0.44 7.09
N LEU A 103 13.49 1.10 6.13
CA LEU A 103 13.43 2.55 6.00
C LEU A 103 12.01 3.01 5.65
N ILE A 104 11.31 2.28 4.79
CA ILE A 104 9.92 2.58 4.45
C ILE A 104 9.06 2.53 5.72
N LEU A 105 9.22 1.48 6.52
CA LEU A 105 8.45 1.34 7.75
C LEU A 105 8.73 2.47 8.74
N GLU A 106 9.98 2.90 8.83
CA GLU A 106 10.36 4.01 9.72
C GLU A 106 9.81 5.35 9.25
N ASN A 107 9.83 5.60 7.94
CA ASN A 107 9.46 6.90 7.39
C ASN A 107 7.97 7.07 7.17
N PHE A 108 7.22 5.98 7.01
CA PHE A 108 5.80 6.04 6.64
C PHE A 108 4.89 5.28 7.60
N ASP A 109 5.24 5.25 8.86
CA ASP A 109 4.47 4.56 9.89
C ASP A 109 3.17 5.30 10.26
N ASP A 110 3.03 6.55 9.82
CA ASP A 110 1.81 7.32 10.06
C ASP A 110 0.74 6.99 9.01
N LYS A 111 -0.22 6.16 9.41
CA LYS A 111 -1.32 5.77 8.51
C LYS A 111 -2.24 6.93 8.13
N ASP A 112 -2.14 8.06 8.82
CA ASP A 112 -2.94 9.25 8.55
C ASP A 112 -2.22 10.25 7.64
N LEU A 113 -1.07 9.88 7.10
CA LEU A 113 -0.34 10.73 6.15
C LEU A 113 -1.21 11.23 5.02
N PRO A 114 -2.14 10.44 4.43
CA PRO A 114 -3.01 10.96 3.37
C PRO A 114 -3.79 12.20 3.76
N LEU A 115 -4.09 12.38 5.03
CA LEU A 115 -4.84 13.56 5.50
C LEU A 115 -4.02 14.85 5.46
N LYS A 116 -2.73 14.77 5.22
CA LYS A 116 -1.90 15.96 4.97
C LYS A 116 -2.02 16.43 3.53
N PHE A 117 -2.49 15.57 2.64
CA PHE A 117 -2.65 15.84 1.20
C PHE A 117 -4.11 16.07 0.83
N TYR A 118 -5.02 15.40 1.53
CA TYR A 118 -6.45 15.41 1.24
C TYR A 118 -7.24 15.88 2.45
N SER A 119 -8.29 16.69 2.21
CA SER A 119 -9.27 16.96 3.26
C SER A 119 -10.01 15.66 3.60
N ARG A 120 -10.53 15.56 4.80
CA ARG A 120 -11.35 14.40 5.20
C ARG A 120 -12.56 14.25 4.29
N GLU A 121 -13.20 15.36 3.96
CA GLU A 121 -14.35 15.38 3.07
C GLU A 121 -14.05 14.72 1.74
N LEU A 122 -12.94 15.11 1.10
CA LEU A 122 -12.57 14.55 -0.18
C LEU A 122 -12.11 13.11 -0.06
N LEU A 123 -11.24 12.84 0.89
CA LEU A 123 -10.63 11.50 1.02
C LEU A 123 -11.67 10.42 1.27
N PHE A 124 -12.65 10.72 2.11
CA PHE A 124 -13.67 9.73 2.48
C PHE A 124 -14.97 9.85 1.67
N SER A 125 -14.91 10.58 0.55
CA SER A 125 -16.04 10.66 -0.38
C SER A 125 -16.18 9.35 -1.16
N ASP A 126 -17.37 9.10 -1.67
CA ASP A 126 -17.63 7.94 -2.53
C ASP A 126 -16.79 7.99 -3.80
N ALA A 127 -16.61 9.20 -4.35
CA ALA A 127 -15.78 9.39 -5.55
C ALA A 127 -14.34 8.95 -5.31
N ALA A 128 -13.74 9.33 -4.17
CA ALA A 128 -12.35 8.96 -3.86
C ALA A 128 -12.21 7.46 -3.61
N ARG A 129 -13.23 6.81 -3.07
CA ARG A 129 -13.22 5.37 -2.85
C ARG A 129 -13.26 4.59 -4.16
N SER A 130 -14.04 5.07 -5.13
CA SER A 130 -14.25 4.32 -6.38
C SER A 130 -13.21 4.59 -7.46
N LYS A 131 -12.56 5.74 -7.42
CA LYS A 131 -11.51 6.09 -8.39
C LYS A 131 -10.53 7.07 -7.77
N PHE A 132 -9.36 7.18 -8.39
CA PHE A 132 -8.36 8.14 -7.92
C PHE A 132 -8.85 9.58 -8.10
N VAL A 133 -8.67 10.41 -7.05
CA VAL A 133 -8.93 11.85 -7.13
C VAL A 133 -7.66 12.59 -6.71
N GLU A 134 -7.44 13.76 -7.29
CA GLU A 134 -6.28 14.56 -6.97
C GLU A 134 -6.41 15.17 -5.57
N PRO A 135 -5.29 15.31 -4.86
CA PRO A 135 -5.32 15.92 -3.52
C PRO A 135 -5.72 17.40 -3.57
N ASP A 136 -6.46 17.85 -2.56
CA ASP A 136 -6.97 19.22 -2.48
C ASP A 136 -6.20 20.09 -1.49
N ILE A 137 -5.32 19.53 -0.68
CA ILE A 137 -4.55 20.30 0.31
C ILE A 137 -3.10 20.51 -0.15
N LYS A 138 -2.46 19.44 -0.59
CA LYS A 138 -1.04 19.46 -0.96
C LYS A 138 -0.80 18.54 -2.15
N GLU A 139 -0.08 19.04 -3.15
CA GLU A 139 0.28 18.23 -4.31
C GLU A 139 1.38 17.24 -3.97
N PHE A 140 1.45 16.15 -4.73
CA PHE A 140 2.55 15.19 -4.60
C PHE A 140 3.86 15.85 -5.04
N SER A 141 4.95 15.47 -4.40
CA SER A 141 6.29 15.91 -4.77
C SER A 141 6.65 15.41 -6.17
N LYS A 142 7.36 16.21 -6.88
CA LYS A 142 7.86 15.85 -8.22
C LYS A 142 9.24 15.26 -8.17
#